data_582d90748bd93a1f8ee9f6242ce3cf0c
#
_entry.id   582d90748bd93a1f8ee9f6242ce3cf0c
#
_cell.length_a   1.000
_cell.length_b   1.000
_cell.length_c   1.000
_cell.angle_alpha   90.00
_cell.angle_beta   90.00
_cell.angle_gamma   90.00
#
_symmetry.space_group_name_H-M   'P 1'
#
loop_
_entity.id
_entity.type
_entity.pdbx_description
1 polymer ?
#
loop_
_entity_poly.entity_id
_entity_poly.type
_entity_poly.pdbx_seq_one_letter_code
_entity_poly.pdbx_strand_id
1 'polypeptide(L)'
;QNIHSNMRHAITTGTVSTAHHELDFNGERHYYENRIFPLDEEYVLIMCRDITERVATQRQLEVFKSVLDKVSDSILAVAGDGTLVYANKQFIEEYGVTQELGTQKVYDLRVSMTDRGAWEKRLQEIRDNDGSFAYRAAYIPYGHTKERVHQVSAFLIRENNQELIWFFTQDITDVIKKRDELRELNLLLDGILNNIPVYLCVKDPEDDFRYLYWNKAFADHSGIPASKAIGHTDYEIFPVHGDAEKFRKDDLELLQ
;
A
#
# COMPACT_ATOMS: atom_id res chain seq x y z
N GLN A 1 12.18 38.81 0.55
CA GLN A 1 11.91 40.27 0.64
C GLN A 1 13.15 40.95 1.18
N ASN A 2 13.54 42.07 0.58
CA ASN A 2 14.77 42.79 0.94
C ASN A 2 14.62 43.42 2.33
N ILE A 3 15.50 43.09 3.29
CA ILE A 3 15.46 43.59 4.67
C ILE A 3 15.45 45.13 4.75
N HIS A 4 16.15 45.81 3.81
CA HIS A 4 16.16 47.27 3.69
C HIS A 4 14.77 47.85 3.40
N SER A 5 13.94 47.16 2.59
CA SER A 5 12.56 47.59 2.34
C SER A 5 11.71 47.55 3.60
N ASN A 6 11.87 46.48 4.39
CA ASN A 6 11.14 46.32 5.65
C ASN A 6 11.61 47.29 6.74
N MET A 7 12.90 47.65 6.80
CA MET A 7 13.41 48.71 7.69
C MET A 7 12.77 50.08 7.35
N ARG A 8 12.78 50.43 6.07
CA ARG A 8 12.20 51.68 5.59
C ARG A 8 10.70 51.75 5.85
N HIS A 9 10.00 50.64 5.63
CA HIS A 9 8.59 50.52 5.95
C HIS A 9 8.30 50.71 7.43
N ALA A 10 9.09 50.08 8.32
CA ALA A 10 8.91 50.21 9.77
C ALA A 10 9.10 51.67 10.23
N ILE A 11 10.13 52.37 9.76
CA ILE A 11 10.37 53.77 10.05
C ILE A 11 9.21 54.67 9.55
N THR A 12 8.80 54.49 8.27
CA THR A 12 7.78 55.34 7.65
C THR A 12 6.39 55.18 8.28
N THR A 13 6.04 53.94 8.71
CA THR A 13 4.70 53.63 9.23
C THR A 13 4.63 53.67 10.77
N GLY A 14 5.78 53.69 11.46
CA GLY A 14 5.84 53.56 12.90
C GLY A 14 5.39 52.20 13.46
N THR A 15 5.31 51.17 12.58
CA THR A 15 4.81 49.83 12.93
C THR A 15 5.90 48.77 12.80
N VAL A 16 5.75 47.69 13.60
CA VAL A 16 6.68 46.55 13.54
C VAL A 16 6.57 45.84 12.19
N SER A 17 7.70 45.62 11.54
CA SER A 17 7.78 44.84 10.28
C SER A 17 8.50 43.51 10.50
N THR A 18 8.06 42.47 9.81
CA THR A 18 8.70 41.14 9.86
C THR A 18 9.27 40.78 8.50
N ALA A 19 10.53 40.34 8.46
CA ALA A 19 11.19 39.87 7.26
C ALA A 19 11.79 38.49 7.49
N HIS A 20 11.65 37.61 6.49
CA HIS A 20 12.31 36.30 6.46
C HIS A 20 13.41 36.32 5.43
N HIS A 21 14.57 35.76 5.72
CA HIS A 21 15.64 35.59 4.77
C HIS A 21 16.41 34.28 5.04
N GLU A 22 17.09 33.84 4.00
CA GLU A 22 18.00 32.70 4.07
C GLU A 22 19.45 33.16 3.88
N LEU A 23 20.34 32.54 4.60
CA LEU A 23 21.78 32.75 4.49
C LEU A 23 22.47 31.38 4.35
N ASP A 24 23.52 31.35 3.53
CA ASP A 24 24.39 30.17 3.41
C ASP A 24 25.65 30.42 4.24
N PHE A 25 25.90 29.53 5.19
CA PHE A 25 27.12 29.51 5.99
C PHE A 25 27.87 28.21 5.73
N ASN A 26 29.00 28.26 5.05
CA ASN A 26 29.86 27.10 4.76
C ASN A 26 29.13 25.96 4.02
N GLY A 27 28.16 26.28 3.16
CA GLY A 27 27.35 25.31 2.42
C GLY A 27 26.12 24.80 3.18
N GLU A 28 25.87 25.29 4.38
CA GLU A 28 24.66 25.01 5.16
C GLU A 28 23.71 26.21 5.09
N ARG A 29 22.46 25.94 4.76
CA ARG A 29 21.42 26.94 4.59
C ARG A 29 20.68 27.17 5.90
N HIS A 30 20.71 28.41 6.38
CA HIS A 30 20.04 28.87 7.59
C HIS A 30 18.90 29.83 7.26
N TYR A 31 17.82 29.76 8.03
CA TYR A 31 16.63 30.60 7.89
C TYR A 31 16.46 31.48 9.10
N TYR A 32 16.23 32.77 8.86
CA TYR A 32 16.09 33.78 9.91
C TYR A 32 14.78 34.54 9.78
N GLU A 33 14.12 34.77 10.91
CA GLU A 33 13.02 35.71 11.07
C GLU A 33 13.58 36.99 11.75
N ASN A 34 13.47 38.12 11.06
CA ASN A 34 13.82 39.42 11.62
C ASN A 34 12.56 40.19 11.95
N ARG A 35 12.43 40.63 13.20
CA ARG A 35 11.44 41.60 13.64
C ARG A 35 12.09 42.93 13.77
N ILE A 36 11.57 43.94 13.09
CA ILE A 36 12.13 45.27 12.91
C ILE A 36 11.19 46.21 13.64
N PHE A 37 11.68 46.82 14.73
CA PHE A 37 10.95 47.74 15.57
C PHE A 37 11.47 49.16 15.26
N PRO A 38 10.65 50.12 14.85
CA PRO A 38 11.06 51.49 14.72
C PRO A 38 11.26 52.07 16.13
N LEU A 39 12.42 52.70 16.39
CA LEU A 39 12.71 53.40 17.63
C LEU A 39 12.39 54.87 17.49
N ASP A 40 12.79 55.47 16.38
CA ASP A 40 12.48 56.86 15.98
C ASP A 40 12.54 56.99 14.44
N GLU A 41 12.69 58.22 13.94
CA GLU A 41 12.72 58.49 12.47
C GLU A 41 14.01 58.03 11.80
N GLU A 42 15.06 57.68 12.55
CA GLU A 42 16.37 57.30 12.02
C GLU A 42 16.80 55.88 12.41
N TYR A 43 16.34 55.38 13.54
CA TYR A 43 16.81 54.15 14.15
C TYR A 43 15.75 53.05 14.22
N VAL A 44 16.21 51.81 14.00
CA VAL A 44 15.41 50.60 14.14
C VAL A 44 16.15 49.59 15.04
N LEU A 45 15.39 48.88 15.88
CA LEU A 45 15.88 47.69 16.58
C LEU A 45 15.51 46.45 15.73
N ILE A 46 16.49 45.63 15.44
CA ILE A 46 16.27 44.37 14.72
C ILE A 46 16.52 43.22 15.67
N MET A 47 15.48 42.42 15.88
CA MET A 47 15.59 41.13 16.58
C MET A 47 15.65 40.03 15.52
N CYS A 48 16.77 39.33 15.48
CA CYS A 48 17.00 38.21 14.56
C CYS A 48 16.82 36.89 15.34
N ARG A 49 15.95 36.03 14.81
CA ARG A 49 15.72 34.69 15.35
C ARG A 49 16.06 33.65 14.31
N ASP A 50 16.90 32.68 14.66
CA ASP A 50 17.13 31.49 13.85
C ASP A 50 15.87 30.60 13.91
N ILE A 51 15.32 30.30 12.74
CA ILE A 51 14.13 29.47 12.54
C ILE A 51 14.44 28.24 11.66
N THR A 52 15.74 27.90 11.48
CA THR A 52 16.20 26.83 10.59
C THR A 52 15.57 25.50 10.93
N GLU A 53 15.62 25.09 12.19
CA GLU A 53 15.03 23.82 12.65
C GLU A 53 13.51 23.79 12.43
N ARG A 54 12.83 24.90 12.71
CA ARG A 54 11.38 25.00 12.48
C ARG A 54 11.03 24.87 11.01
N VAL A 55 11.77 25.54 10.12
CA VAL A 55 11.55 25.46 8.67
C VAL A 55 11.87 24.05 8.14
N ALA A 56 12.95 23.42 8.64
CA ALA A 56 13.30 22.05 8.28
C ALA A 56 12.21 21.06 8.68
N THR A 57 11.71 21.13 9.90
CA THR A 57 10.62 20.29 10.40
C THR A 57 9.35 20.48 9.58
N GLN A 58 8.96 21.74 9.33
CA GLN A 58 7.79 22.06 8.53
C GLN A 58 7.91 21.48 7.10
N ARG A 59 9.08 21.62 6.48
CA ARG A 59 9.35 21.08 5.14
C ARG A 59 9.29 19.56 5.11
N GLN A 60 9.83 18.90 6.15
CA GLN A 60 9.72 17.42 6.26
C GLN A 60 8.26 16.96 6.35
N LEU A 61 7.43 17.66 7.13
CA LEU A 61 6.00 17.36 7.23
C LEU A 61 5.27 17.56 5.90
N GLU A 62 5.58 18.62 5.16
CA GLU A 62 5.01 18.89 3.83
C GLU A 62 5.41 17.82 2.81
N VAL A 63 6.69 17.41 2.81
CA VAL A 63 7.18 16.31 1.95
C VAL A 63 6.47 15.01 2.32
N PHE A 64 6.38 14.68 3.60
CA PHE A 64 5.70 13.47 4.07
C PHE A 64 4.23 13.45 3.65
N LYS A 65 3.50 14.55 3.86
CA LYS A 65 2.11 14.70 3.39
C LYS A 65 2.01 14.52 1.87
N SER A 66 2.90 15.16 1.11
CA SER A 66 2.91 15.03 -0.36
C SER A 66 3.17 13.59 -0.83
N VAL A 67 3.98 12.83 -0.11
CA VAL A 67 4.20 11.40 -0.40
C VAL A 67 2.94 10.61 -0.12
N LEU A 68 2.31 10.79 1.04
CA LEU A 68 1.06 10.09 1.39
C LEU A 68 -0.07 10.40 0.41
N ASP A 69 -0.15 11.64 -0.11
CA ASP A 69 -1.16 12.04 -1.09
C ASP A 69 -0.92 11.46 -2.50
N LYS A 70 0.28 10.92 -2.78
CA LYS A 70 0.61 10.25 -4.05
C LYS A 70 0.47 8.73 -4.00
N VAL A 71 0.30 8.16 -2.81
CA VAL A 71 0.05 6.73 -2.65
C VAL A 71 -1.35 6.42 -3.16
N SER A 72 -1.48 5.33 -3.95
CA SER A 72 -2.76 4.86 -4.49
C SER A 72 -3.65 4.20 -3.44
N ASP A 73 -3.09 3.84 -2.29
CA ASP A 73 -3.85 3.27 -1.18
C ASP A 73 -4.54 4.38 -0.38
N SER A 74 -5.74 4.13 0.08
CA SER A 74 -6.47 5.03 0.97
C SER A 74 -5.89 4.96 2.38
N ILE A 75 -5.42 6.10 2.90
CA ILE A 75 -4.79 6.21 4.22
C ILE A 75 -5.57 7.19 5.09
N LEU A 76 -5.92 6.76 6.30
CA LEU A 76 -6.57 7.61 7.28
C LEU A 76 -6.03 7.36 8.68
N ALA A 77 -6.14 8.37 9.55
CA ALA A 77 -5.93 8.24 10.98
C ALA A 77 -7.17 8.71 11.75
N VAL A 78 -7.56 7.95 12.75
CA VAL A 78 -8.78 8.14 13.52
C VAL A 78 -8.44 8.13 15.01
N ALA A 79 -8.99 9.07 15.77
CA ALA A 79 -8.90 9.04 17.23
C ALA A 79 -9.76 7.90 17.80
N GLY A 80 -9.52 7.51 19.05
CA GLY A 80 -10.26 6.43 19.71
C GLY A 80 -11.78 6.62 19.75
N ASP A 81 -12.25 7.86 19.69
CA ASP A 81 -13.67 8.20 19.62
C ASP A 81 -14.27 8.21 18.20
N GLY A 82 -13.50 7.81 17.20
CA GLY A 82 -13.90 7.76 15.80
C GLY A 82 -13.69 9.07 15.03
N THR A 83 -13.11 10.11 15.64
CA THR A 83 -12.83 11.38 14.93
C THR A 83 -11.76 11.20 13.87
N LEU A 84 -12.04 11.61 12.65
CA LEU A 84 -11.11 11.57 11.52
C LEU A 84 -10.05 12.67 11.69
N VAL A 85 -8.82 12.29 12.03
CA VAL A 85 -7.71 13.21 12.31
C VAL A 85 -6.87 13.49 11.07
N TYR A 86 -6.69 12.47 10.24
CA TYR A 86 -5.96 12.55 8.98
C TYR A 86 -6.65 11.71 7.90
N ALA A 87 -6.58 12.19 6.67
CA ALA A 87 -6.95 11.42 5.48
C ALA A 87 -6.08 11.90 4.30
N ASN A 88 -5.53 10.98 3.51
CA ASN A 88 -4.86 11.33 2.27
C ASN A 88 -5.88 11.63 1.17
N LYS A 89 -5.39 12.19 0.06
CA LYS A 89 -6.22 12.57 -1.08
C LYS A 89 -7.05 11.39 -1.61
N GLN A 90 -6.46 10.20 -1.72
CA GLN A 90 -7.13 8.99 -2.19
C GLN A 90 -8.34 8.63 -1.31
N PHE A 91 -8.18 8.65 0.02
CA PHE A 91 -9.28 8.40 0.95
C PHE A 91 -10.41 9.44 0.81
N ILE A 92 -10.05 10.72 0.73
CA ILE A 92 -11.02 11.81 0.60
C ILE A 92 -11.91 11.63 -0.63
N GLU A 93 -11.31 11.31 -1.78
CA GLU A 93 -12.02 11.08 -3.04
C GLU A 93 -12.89 9.82 -3.00
N GLU A 94 -12.35 8.73 -2.47
CA GLU A 94 -12.98 7.42 -2.46
C GLU A 94 -14.15 7.31 -1.49
N TYR A 95 -14.04 7.95 -0.32
CA TYR A 95 -15.07 7.90 0.74
C TYR A 95 -15.95 9.15 0.79
N GLY A 96 -15.73 10.13 -0.07
CA GLY A 96 -16.54 11.34 -0.16
C GLY A 96 -16.47 12.22 1.09
N VAL A 97 -15.28 12.40 1.65
CA VAL A 97 -15.07 13.28 2.81
C VAL A 97 -15.33 14.73 2.39
N THR A 98 -16.31 15.39 3.01
CA THR A 98 -16.76 16.74 2.64
C THR A 98 -16.61 17.77 3.76
N GLN A 99 -16.32 17.30 4.98
CA GLN A 99 -16.16 18.15 6.15
C GLN A 99 -14.68 18.34 6.52
N GLU A 100 -14.41 19.34 7.31
CA GLU A 100 -13.08 19.59 7.84
C GLU A 100 -12.61 18.44 8.75
N LEU A 101 -11.36 18.00 8.57
CA LEU A 101 -10.74 17.00 9.43
C LEU A 101 -10.78 17.46 10.88
N GLY A 102 -11.00 16.53 11.80
CA GLY A 102 -11.20 16.82 13.22
C GLY A 102 -12.66 17.03 13.64
N THR A 103 -13.59 17.20 12.70
CA THR A 103 -15.02 17.37 13.00
C THR A 103 -15.87 16.18 12.60
N GLN A 104 -15.44 15.39 11.62
CA GLN A 104 -16.18 14.26 11.06
C GLN A 104 -15.80 12.95 11.76
N LYS A 105 -16.78 12.11 12.01
CA LYS A 105 -16.57 10.75 12.52
C LYS A 105 -16.50 9.75 11.36
N VAL A 106 -15.64 8.74 11.51
CA VAL A 106 -15.45 7.71 10.47
C VAL A 106 -16.75 6.92 10.18
N TYR A 107 -17.60 6.72 11.16
CA TYR A 107 -18.88 6.02 11.02
C TYR A 107 -20.01 6.90 10.44
N ASP A 108 -19.79 8.21 10.30
CA ASP A 108 -20.72 9.15 9.65
C ASP A 108 -20.39 9.38 8.16
N LEU A 109 -19.33 8.72 7.65
CA LEU A 109 -18.99 8.79 6.24
C LEU A 109 -20.09 8.14 5.38
N ARG A 110 -20.43 8.74 4.24
CA ARG A 110 -21.49 8.27 3.34
C ARG A 110 -21.29 6.84 2.80
N VAL A 111 -20.05 6.39 2.78
CA VAL A 111 -19.63 5.07 2.29
C VAL A 111 -19.19 4.18 3.45
N SER A 112 -19.36 4.65 4.70
CA SER A 112 -18.98 3.87 5.87
C SER A 112 -19.87 2.64 5.98
N MET A 113 -19.27 1.46 6.01
CA MET A 113 -19.92 0.19 6.33
C MET A 113 -19.93 -0.06 7.84
N THR A 114 -19.49 0.91 8.62
CA THR A 114 -19.25 0.77 10.04
C THR A 114 -20.12 1.77 10.79
N ASP A 115 -21.16 1.29 11.45
CA ASP A 115 -21.86 2.09 12.44
C ASP A 115 -21.01 2.27 13.70
N ARG A 116 -21.48 3.10 14.64
CA ARG A 116 -20.76 3.37 15.88
C ARG A 116 -20.45 2.10 16.68
N GLY A 117 -21.41 1.18 16.78
CA GLY A 117 -21.23 -0.08 17.53
C GLY A 117 -20.20 -0.99 16.87
N ALA A 118 -20.21 -1.08 15.54
CA ALA A 118 -19.20 -1.82 14.79
C ALA A 118 -17.82 -1.16 14.91
N TRP A 119 -17.73 0.17 15.00
CA TRP A 119 -16.49 0.88 15.28
C TRP A 119 -15.92 0.52 16.66
N GLU A 120 -16.75 0.61 17.70
CA GLU A 120 -16.33 0.29 19.08
C GLU A 120 -15.82 -1.17 19.19
N LYS A 121 -16.52 -2.12 18.54
CA LYS A 121 -16.07 -3.50 18.45
C LYS A 121 -14.73 -3.63 17.73
N ARG A 122 -14.56 -2.95 16.60
CA ARG A 122 -13.31 -2.96 15.83
C ARG A 122 -12.14 -2.40 16.64
N LEU A 123 -12.38 -1.32 17.35
CA LEU A 123 -11.37 -0.72 18.22
C LEU A 123 -10.92 -1.70 19.32
N GLN A 124 -11.86 -2.46 19.90
CA GLN A 124 -11.53 -3.48 20.88
C GLN A 124 -10.71 -4.63 20.26
N GLU A 125 -11.12 -5.12 19.08
CA GLU A 125 -10.36 -6.14 18.34
C GLU A 125 -8.91 -5.69 18.06
N ILE A 126 -8.68 -4.42 17.69
CA ILE A 126 -7.33 -3.87 17.48
C ILE A 126 -6.52 -3.86 18.79
N ARG A 127 -7.15 -3.47 19.91
CA ARG A 127 -6.49 -3.46 21.22
C ARG A 127 -6.11 -4.86 21.68
N ASP A 128 -6.99 -5.84 21.46
CA ASP A 128 -6.79 -7.23 21.87
C ASP A 128 -5.74 -7.96 21.01
N ASN A 129 -5.49 -7.49 19.79
CA ASN A 129 -4.50 -8.03 18.85
C ASN A 129 -3.19 -7.25 18.85
N ASP A 130 -2.69 -6.84 20.00
CA ASP A 130 -1.40 -6.12 20.16
C ASP A 130 -1.29 -4.86 19.29
N GLY A 131 -2.42 -4.16 19.14
CA GLY A 131 -2.48 -2.89 18.41
C GLY A 131 -2.44 -3.01 16.89
N SER A 132 -2.57 -4.21 16.31
CA SER A 132 -2.67 -4.42 14.87
C SER A 132 -3.84 -5.31 14.49
N PHE A 133 -4.47 -5.02 13.34
CA PHE A 133 -5.60 -5.81 12.84
C PHE A 133 -5.70 -5.69 11.32
N ALA A 134 -5.97 -6.80 10.63
CA ALA A 134 -6.17 -6.82 9.19
C ALA A 134 -7.43 -7.58 8.80
N TYR A 135 -8.19 -7.05 7.84
CA TYR A 135 -9.40 -7.67 7.34
C TYR A 135 -9.69 -7.27 5.89
N ARG A 136 -10.65 -7.96 5.28
CA ARG A 136 -11.18 -7.59 3.96
C ARG A 136 -12.59 -7.02 4.12
N ALA A 137 -12.85 -5.96 3.38
CA ALA A 137 -14.16 -5.34 3.31
C ALA A 137 -14.56 -5.12 1.85
N ALA A 138 -15.83 -5.39 1.55
CA ALA A 138 -16.42 -5.04 0.26
C ALA A 138 -17.33 -3.83 0.45
N TYR A 139 -17.25 -2.85 -0.47
CA TYR A 139 -18.07 -1.65 -0.43
C TYR A 139 -18.16 -0.99 -1.82
N ILE A 140 -19.10 -0.06 -1.96
CA ILE A 140 -19.26 0.74 -3.18
C ILE A 140 -18.67 2.13 -2.92
N PRO A 141 -17.57 2.53 -3.60
CA PRO A 141 -16.96 3.84 -3.42
C PRO A 141 -17.91 4.99 -3.73
N TYR A 142 -17.66 6.15 -3.15
CA TYR A 142 -18.45 7.35 -3.36
C TYR A 142 -18.51 7.73 -4.85
N GLY A 143 -19.72 7.95 -5.38
CA GLY A 143 -19.92 8.25 -6.79
C GLY A 143 -19.79 7.07 -7.76
N HIS A 144 -19.55 5.85 -7.26
CA HIS A 144 -19.47 4.64 -8.06
C HIS A 144 -20.70 3.75 -7.88
N THR A 145 -20.87 2.79 -8.80
CA THR A 145 -21.99 1.81 -8.77
C THR A 145 -21.50 0.37 -8.61
N LYS A 146 -20.19 0.14 -8.75
CA LYS A 146 -19.60 -1.20 -8.65
C LYS A 146 -18.93 -1.38 -7.30
N GLU A 147 -19.17 -2.55 -6.71
CA GLU A 147 -18.53 -2.97 -5.50
C GLU A 147 -17.03 -3.19 -5.72
N ARG A 148 -16.23 -2.83 -4.73
CA ARG A 148 -14.79 -3.07 -4.64
C ARG A 148 -14.46 -3.84 -3.38
N VAL A 149 -13.38 -4.61 -3.43
CA VAL A 149 -12.88 -5.36 -2.28
C VAL A 149 -11.55 -4.76 -1.84
N HIS A 150 -11.52 -4.33 -0.59
CA HIS A 150 -10.32 -3.75 0.01
C HIS A 150 -9.70 -4.68 1.06
N GLN A 151 -8.37 -4.72 1.04
CA GLN A 151 -7.59 -5.21 2.17
C GLN A 151 -7.33 -4.01 3.09
N VAL A 152 -7.80 -4.10 4.32
CA VAL A 152 -7.62 -3.06 5.33
C VAL A 152 -6.63 -3.55 6.37
N SER A 153 -5.62 -2.72 6.68
CA SER A 153 -4.67 -2.94 7.77
C SER A 153 -4.77 -1.77 8.75
N ALA A 154 -4.93 -2.05 10.02
CA ALA A 154 -5.06 -1.06 11.08
C ALA A 154 -3.94 -1.18 12.11
N PHE A 155 -3.42 -0.05 12.58
CA PHE A 155 -2.35 0.04 13.57
C PHE A 155 -2.70 1.07 14.63
N LEU A 156 -2.63 0.68 15.90
CA LEU A 156 -2.86 1.56 17.04
C LEU A 156 -1.53 2.16 17.52
N ILE A 157 -1.47 3.49 17.53
CA ILE A 157 -0.36 4.25 18.12
C ILE A 157 -0.88 4.93 19.39
N ARG A 158 -0.11 4.82 20.48
CA ARG A 158 -0.39 5.50 21.75
C ARG A 158 0.69 6.52 22.01
N GLU A 159 0.32 7.77 22.03
CA GLU A 159 1.22 8.88 22.33
C GLU A 159 0.52 9.92 23.21
N ASN A 160 1.20 10.43 24.25
CA ASN A 160 0.68 11.45 25.14
C ASN A 160 -0.74 11.16 25.70
N ASN A 161 -1.00 9.91 26.06
CA ASN A 161 -2.30 9.43 26.54
C ASN A 161 -3.46 9.52 25.51
N GLN A 162 -3.13 9.70 24.23
CA GLN A 162 -4.07 9.66 23.12
C GLN A 162 -3.89 8.39 22.32
N GLU A 163 -5.00 7.78 21.89
CA GLU A 163 -5.00 6.67 20.96
C GLU A 163 -5.30 7.18 19.55
N LEU A 164 -4.42 6.84 18.62
CA LEU A 164 -4.57 7.14 17.20
C LEU A 164 -4.48 5.84 16.42
N ILE A 165 -5.50 5.54 15.64
CA ILE A 165 -5.56 4.34 14.83
C ILE A 165 -5.35 4.73 13.37
N TRP A 166 -4.29 4.20 12.77
CA TRP A 166 -3.99 4.35 11.36
C TRP A 166 -4.57 3.18 10.56
N PHE A 167 -5.23 3.49 9.47
CA PHE A 167 -5.75 2.51 8.52
C PHE A 167 -5.07 2.72 7.17
N PHE A 168 -4.63 1.62 6.59
CA PHE A 168 -4.12 1.51 5.23
C PHE A 168 -5.06 0.59 4.48
N THR A 169 -5.64 1.10 3.40
CA THR A 169 -6.70 0.41 2.67
C THR A 169 -6.31 0.29 1.20
N GLN A 170 -6.06 -0.94 0.77
CA GLN A 170 -5.64 -1.26 -0.59
C GLN A 170 -6.80 -1.89 -1.38
N ASP A 171 -7.11 -1.37 -2.55
CA ASP A 171 -8.05 -2.01 -3.49
C ASP A 171 -7.41 -3.27 -4.08
N ILE A 172 -7.96 -4.43 -3.75
CA ILE A 172 -7.52 -5.74 -4.24
C ILE A 172 -8.51 -6.38 -5.22
N THR A 173 -9.49 -5.62 -5.71
CA THR A 173 -10.56 -6.11 -6.58
C THR A 173 -10.01 -6.81 -7.81
N ASP A 174 -9.08 -6.17 -8.53
CA ASP A 174 -8.50 -6.75 -9.74
C ASP A 174 -7.58 -7.93 -9.45
N VAL A 175 -6.91 -7.93 -8.29
CA VAL A 175 -6.07 -9.08 -7.86
C VAL A 175 -6.95 -10.30 -7.62
N ILE A 176 -8.10 -10.12 -6.93
CA ILE A 176 -9.05 -11.21 -6.68
C ILE A 176 -9.62 -11.72 -8.00
N LYS A 177 -10.10 -10.84 -8.89
CA LYS A 177 -10.64 -11.23 -10.20
C LYS A 177 -9.65 -12.04 -11.03
N LYS A 178 -8.42 -11.53 -11.19
CA LYS A 178 -7.39 -12.25 -11.94
C LYS A 178 -7.05 -13.60 -11.34
N ARG A 179 -7.00 -13.70 -10.02
CA ARG A 179 -6.78 -14.99 -9.34
C ARG A 179 -7.90 -15.97 -9.61
N ASP A 180 -9.16 -15.51 -9.55
CA ASP A 180 -10.33 -16.35 -9.75
C ASP A 180 -10.44 -16.78 -11.23
N GLU A 181 -10.17 -15.88 -12.20
CA GLU A 181 -10.06 -16.18 -13.62
C GLU A 181 -8.98 -17.25 -13.91
N LEU A 182 -7.79 -17.09 -13.31
CA LEU A 182 -6.72 -18.09 -13.43
C LEU A 182 -7.14 -19.44 -12.85
N ARG A 183 -7.84 -19.44 -11.72
CA ARG A 183 -8.33 -20.67 -11.10
C ARG A 183 -9.36 -21.37 -11.97
N GLU A 184 -10.31 -20.63 -12.54
CA GLU A 184 -11.31 -21.16 -13.47
C GLU A 184 -10.66 -21.73 -14.72
N LEU A 185 -9.69 -21.03 -15.30
CA LEU A 185 -8.94 -21.50 -16.47
C LEU A 185 -8.17 -22.80 -16.16
N ASN A 186 -7.50 -22.87 -15.03
CA ASN A 186 -6.78 -24.08 -14.59
C ASN A 186 -7.75 -25.27 -14.41
N LEU A 187 -8.90 -25.05 -13.78
CA LEU A 187 -9.91 -26.10 -13.62
C LEU A 187 -10.46 -26.57 -14.97
N LEU A 188 -10.67 -25.65 -15.91
CA LEU A 188 -11.11 -25.98 -17.27
C LEU A 188 -10.03 -26.80 -18.00
N LEU A 189 -8.77 -26.36 -17.96
CA LEU A 189 -7.65 -27.08 -18.58
C LEU A 189 -7.49 -28.48 -17.98
N ASP A 190 -7.50 -28.63 -16.68
CA ASP A 190 -7.44 -29.91 -16.00
C ASP A 190 -8.61 -30.80 -16.40
N GLY A 191 -9.81 -30.25 -16.48
CA GLY A 191 -11.01 -30.96 -16.92
C GLY A 191 -10.87 -31.46 -18.37
N ILE A 192 -10.39 -30.64 -19.29
CA ILE A 192 -10.18 -31.01 -20.68
C ILE A 192 -9.08 -32.08 -20.76
N LEU A 193 -7.90 -31.83 -20.21
CA LEU A 193 -6.72 -32.70 -20.36
C LEU A 193 -6.93 -34.07 -19.71
N ASN A 194 -7.72 -34.15 -18.62
CA ASN A 194 -8.02 -35.43 -17.98
C ASN A 194 -9.16 -36.21 -18.62
N ASN A 195 -9.97 -35.59 -19.51
CA ASN A 195 -11.05 -36.26 -20.21
C ASN A 195 -10.72 -36.59 -21.69
N ILE A 196 -9.59 -36.10 -22.21
CA ILE A 196 -9.13 -36.48 -23.54
C ILE A 196 -8.64 -37.94 -23.50
N PRO A 197 -9.08 -38.81 -24.44
CA PRO A 197 -8.65 -40.22 -24.50
C PRO A 197 -7.28 -40.35 -25.19
N VAL A 198 -6.33 -39.50 -24.80
CA VAL A 198 -4.95 -39.48 -25.29
C VAL A 198 -4.01 -39.47 -24.11
N TYR A 199 -2.94 -40.23 -24.14
CA TYR A 199 -1.90 -40.23 -23.12
C TYR A 199 -1.09 -38.95 -23.24
N LEU A 200 -1.15 -38.09 -22.21
CA LEU A 200 -0.56 -36.79 -22.25
C LEU A 200 0.35 -36.60 -21.02
N CYS A 201 1.60 -36.25 -21.32
CA CYS A 201 2.55 -35.84 -20.31
C CYS A 201 3.33 -34.61 -20.77
N VAL A 202 3.89 -33.88 -19.82
CA VAL A 202 4.85 -32.79 -20.06
C VAL A 202 6.09 -33.12 -19.24
N LYS A 203 7.26 -32.97 -19.86
CA LYS A 203 8.56 -33.15 -19.19
C LYS A 203 9.38 -31.89 -19.28
N ASP A 204 10.26 -31.68 -18.31
CA ASP A 204 11.21 -30.58 -18.29
C ASP A 204 12.57 -31.03 -18.84
N PRO A 205 12.99 -30.57 -20.03
CA PRO A 205 14.29 -30.93 -20.59
C PRO A 205 15.48 -30.39 -19.79
N GLU A 206 15.30 -29.29 -19.04
CA GLU A 206 16.35 -28.66 -18.25
C GLU A 206 16.54 -29.36 -16.89
N ASP A 207 15.51 -30.06 -16.40
CA ASP A 207 15.54 -30.82 -15.15
C ASP A 207 15.43 -32.33 -15.42
N ASP A 208 16.38 -32.87 -16.20
CA ASP A 208 16.53 -34.31 -16.50
C ASP A 208 15.26 -35.01 -17.00
N PHE A 209 14.41 -34.27 -17.73
CA PHE A 209 13.12 -34.74 -18.25
C PHE A 209 12.17 -35.23 -17.15
N ARG A 210 12.18 -34.61 -16.00
CA ARG A 210 11.17 -34.88 -14.96
C ARG A 210 9.80 -34.52 -15.45
N TYR A 211 8.82 -35.35 -15.09
CA TYR A 211 7.44 -35.12 -15.45
C TYR A 211 6.87 -33.91 -14.67
N LEU A 212 6.41 -32.93 -15.43
CA LEU A 212 5.68 -31.78 -14.90
C LEU A 212 4.16 -31.96 -14.91
N TYR A 213 3.69 -32.82 -15.87
CA TYR A 213 2.27 -33.11 -16.03
C TYR A 213 2.06 -34.53 -16.47
N TRP A 214 0.94 -35.16 -16.04
CA TRP A 214 0.58 -36.53 -16.31
C TRP A 214 -0.94 -36.64 -16.20
N ASN A 215 -1.65 -36.85 -17.36
CA ASN A 215 -3.09 -36.87 -17.36
C ASN A 215 -3.67 -38.21 -16.88
N LYS A 216 -4.99 -38.19 -16.60
CA LYS A 216 -5.72 -39.36 -16.11
C LYS A 216 -5.64 -40.54 -17.10
N ALA A 217 -5.79 -40.30 -18.38
CA ALA A 217 -5.72 -41.36 -19.41
C ALA A 217 -4.36 -42.08 -19.39
N PHE A 218 -3.28 -41.35 -19.18
CA PHE A 218 -1.95 -41.96 -19.05
C PHE A 218 -1.79 -42.69 -17.72
N ALA A 219 -2.31 -42.12 -16.61
CA ALA A 219 -2.30 -42.81 -15.31
C ALA A 219 -3.07 -44.14 -15.33
N ASP A 220 -4.26 -44.15 -15.94
CA ASP A 220 -5.12 -45.33 -16.05
C ASP A 220 -4.45 -46.42 -16.95
N HIS A 221 -3.76 -46.01 -18.01
CA HIS A 221 -3.07 -46.92 -18.91
C HIS A 221 -1.80 -47.53 -18.29
N SER A 222 -0.95 -46.68 -17.72
CA SER A 222 0.34 -47.12 -17.14
C SER A 222 0.21 -47.79 -15.78
N GLY A 223 -0.91 -47.58 -15.08
CA GLY A 223 -1.09 -48.00 -13.70
C GLY A 223 -0.32 -47.13 -12.71
N ILE A 224 0.29 -46.03 -13.17
CA ILE A 224 1.10 -45.08 -12.34
C ILE A 224 0.28 -43.82 -12.11
N PRO A 225 -0.15 -43.54 -10.89
CA PRO A 225 -0.90 -42.31 -10.61
C PRO A 225 -0.02 -41.07 -10.78
N ALA A 226 -0.62 -39.97 -11.22
CA ALA A 226 0.07 -38.67 -11.43
C ALA A 226 0.91 -38.21 -10.21
N SER A 227 0.45 -38.47 -9.00
CA SER A 227 1.17 -38.14 -7.75
C SER A 227 2.50 -38.90 -7.59
N LYS A 228 2.70 -39.99 -8.31
CA LYS A 228 3.95 -40.76 -8.34
C LYS A 228 4.81 -40.44 -9.57
N ALA A 229 4.23 -39.91 -10.62
CA ALA A 229 4.95 -39.57 -11.87
C ALA A 229 5.51 -38.17 -11.80
N ILE A 230 4.72 -37.19 -11.36
CA ILE A 230 5.13 -35.77 -11.32
C ILE A 230 6.34 -35.59 -10.37
N GLY A 231 7.36 -34.87 -10.87
CA GLY A 231 8.63 -34.64 -10.17
C GLY A 231 9.63 -35.79 -10.28
N HIS A 232 9.33 -36.86 -11.00
CA HIS A 232 10.20 -38.01 -11.22
C HIS A 232 10.58 -38.18 -12.68
N THR A 233 11.70 -38.88 -12.95
CA THR A 233 12.17 -39.23 -14.30
C THR A 233 11.60 -40.59 -14.73
N ASP A 234 11.76 -40.94 -16.01
CA ASP A 234 11.40 -42.27 -16.49
C ASP A 234 12.08 -43.39 -15.73
N TYR A 235 13.34 -43.21 -15.38
CA TYR A 235 14.13 -44.23 -14.63
C TYR A 235 13.62 -44.46 -13.22
N GLU A 236 13.01 -43.44 -12.61
CA GLU A 236 12.50 -43.53 -11.25
C GLU A 236 11.11 -44.15 -11.17
N ILE A 237 10.29 -44.04 -12.25
CA ILE A 237 8.90 -44.48 -12.22
C ILE A 237 8.65 -45.78 -13.00
N PHE A 238 9.44 -46.10 -14.05
CA PHE A 238 9.29 -47.35 -14.80
C PHE A 238 10.26 -48.41 -14.27
N PRO A 239 9.75 -49.57 -13.78
CA PRO A 239 10.58 -50.62 -13.17
C PRO A 239 11.45 -51.37 -14.19
N VAL A 240 11.13 -51.30 -15.49
CA VAL A 240 11.87 -51.93 -16.58
C VAL A 240 12.80 -50.92 -17.22
N HIS A 241 14.08 -50.99 -16.96
CA HIS A 241 15.07 -50.02 -17.47
C HIS A 241 15.08 -49.86 -18.99
N GLY A 242 14.78 -50.90 -19.77
CA GLY A 242 14.72 -50.81 -21.22
C GLY A 242 13.63 -49.89 -21.75
N ASP A 243 12.49 -49.74 -21.06
CA ASP A 243 11.45 -48.80 -21.43
C ASP A 243 11.86 -47.34 -21.11
N ALA A 244 12.49 -47.13 -19.95
CA ALA A 244 13.00 -45.82 -19.57
C ALA A 244 14.10 -45.29 -20.52
N GLU A 245 15.02 -46.16 -20.93
CA GLU A 245 16.07 -45.83 -21.91
C GLU A 245 15.48 -45.45 -23.26
N LYS A 246 14.45 -46.16 -23.70
CA LYS A 246 13.76 -45.86 -24.97
C LYS A 246 13.08 -44.51 -24.91
N PHE A 247 12.29 -44.23 -23.86
CA PHE A 247 11.63 -42.92 -23.68
C PHE A 247 12.64 -41.79 -23.63
N ARG A 248 13.74 -41.97 -22.92
CA ARG A 248 14.81 -40.97 -22.85
C ARG A 248 15.46 -40.70 -24.20
N LYS A 249 15.68 -41.72 -24.99
CA LYS A 249 16.22 -41.59 -26.36
C LYS A 249 15.25 -40.81 -27.26
N ASP A 250 13.97 -41.18 -27.21
CA ASP A 250 12.94 -40.52 -28.00
C ASP A 250 12.82 -39.02 -27.60
N ASP A 251 12.86 -38.72 -26.31
CA ASP A 251 12.84 -37.33 -25.79
C ASP A 251 14.03 -36.50 -26.29
N LEU A 252 15.24 -37.08 -26.29
CA LEU A 252 16.45 -36.42 -26.79
C LEU A 252 16.45 -36.19 -28.29
N GLU A 253 15.85 -37.10 -29.07
CA GLU A 253 15.68 -36.96 -30.52
C GLU A 253 14.70 -35.82 -30.86
N LEU A 254 13.70 -35.55 -30.04
CA LEU A 254 12.73 -34.46 -30.24
C LEU A 254 13.33 -33.07 -30.03
N LEU A 255 14.46 -32.95 -29.31
CA LEU A 255 15.14 -31.66 -29.03
C LEU A 255 16.20 -31.29 -30.10
N GLN A 256 16.47 -32.17 -31.07
CA GLN A 256 17.41 -31.93 -32.18
C GLN A 256 16.70 -31.37 -33.40
#